data_fd0fdcbea729805118e3d46992a1d712
#
_entry.id   fd0fdcbea729805118e3d46992a1d712
#
_cell.length_a   1.000
_cell.length_b   1.000
_cell.length_c   1.000
_cell.angle_alpha   90.00
_cell.angle_beta   90.00
_cell.angle_gamma   90.00
#
_symmetry.space_group_name_H-M   'P 1'
#
loop_
_entity.id
_entity.type
_entity.pdbx_description
1 polymer ?
#
loop_
_entity_poly.entity_id
_entity_poly.type
_entity_poly.pdbx_seq_one_letter_code
_entity_poly.pdbx_strand_id
1 'polypeptide(L)'
;MPIHQVTANLMPLIWPEAAPLLQKAIDLDPSAITIEQVEYGIRRGEYSLLVWEEPDAGITGAVTVSFQDYPMHRVAHVHLLGGKGVVKKHVFEEAMQWMRMHGATKAQCWCQDNLVPMYEKMGMTNTHKVMRIEL
;
A
#
# COMPACT_ATOMS: atom_id res chain seq x y z
N MET A 1 -1.32 10.78 13.93
CA MET A 1 -2.21 10.96 12.77
C MET A 1 -2.70 9.61 12.31
N PRO A 2 -3.99 9.34 12.42
CA PRO A 2 -4.48 8.00 12.12
C PRO A 2 -4.50 7.72 10.61
N ILE A 3 -4.27 6.46 10.31
CA ILE A 3 -4.50 5.91 8.98
C ILE A 3 -6.00 5.58 8.86
N HIS A 4 -6.58 5.86 7.70
CA HIS A 4 -7.99 5.60 7.45
C HIS A 4 -8.17 4.65 6.27
N GLN A 5 -9.04 3.65 6.45
CA GLN A 5 -9.51 2.87 5.33
C GLN A 5 -10.60 3.65 4.60
N VAL A 6 -10.47 3.75 3.29
CA VAL A 6 -11.46 4.45 2.46
C VAL A 6 -12.55 3.46 2.08
N THR A 7 -13.76 3.70 2.58
CA THR A 7 -14.93 2.89 2.25
C THR A 7 -15.52 3.30 0.90
N ALA A 8 -16.38 2.44 0.32
CA ALA A 8 -16.94 2.67 -1.01
C ALA A 8 -17.67 4.02 -1.13
N ASN A 9 -18.37 4.43 -0.09
CA ASN A 9 -19.11 5.70 -0.09
C ASN A 9 -18.19 6.93 0.02
N LEU A 10 -16.96 6.77 0.50
CA LEU A 10 -15.98 7.85 0.58
C LEU A 10 -15.08 7.94 -0.66
N MET A 11 -15.09 6.92 -1.51
CA MET A 11 -14.24 6.90 -2.71
C MET A 11 -14.39 8.13 -3.60
N PRO A 12 -15.62 8.61 -3.91
CA PRO A 12 -15.74 9.80 -4.76
C PRO A 12 -15.11 11.05 -4.15
N LEU A 13 -15.09 11.16 -2.82
CA LEU A 13 -14.50 12.29 -2.12
C LEU A 13 -12.99 12.18 -2.02
N ILE A 14 -12.48 10.99 -1.75
CA ILE A 14 -11.06 10.76 -1.41
C ILE A 14 -10.21 10.48 -2.67
N TRP A 15 -10.77 9.78 -3.65
CA TRP A 15 -10.01 9.33 -4.81
C TRP A 15 -9.28 10.44 -5.56
N PRO A 16 -9.88 11.64 -5.78
CA PRO A 16 -9.15 12.71 -6.47
C PRO A 16 -7.86 13.14 -5.78
N GLU A 17 -7.76 12.98 -4.45
CA GLU A 17 -6.55 13.31 -3.70
C GLU A 17 -5.59 12.12 -3.61
N ALA A 18 -6.11 10.90 -3.55
CA ALA A 18 -5.28 9.69 -3.42
C ALA A 18 -4.67 9.25 -4.76
N ALA A 19 -5.39 9.40 -5.86
CA ALA A 19 -4.95 8.92 -7.16
C ALA A 19 -3.60 9.49 -7.61
N PRO A 20 -3.32 10.80 -7.49
CA PRO A 20 -2.01 11.32 -7.88
C PRO A 20 -0.86 10.72 -7.06
N LEU A 21 -1.09 10.37 -5.81
CA LEU A 21 -0.07 9.77 -4.96
C LEU A 21 0.23 8.33 -5.41
N LEU A 22 -0.81 7.58 -5.74
CA LEU A 22 -0.67 6.22 -6.24
C LEU A 22 -0.09 6.20 -7.66
N GLN A 23 -0.39 7.21 -8.48
CA GLN A 23 0.18 7.32 -9.82
C GLN A 23 1.71 7.39 -9.78
N LYS A 24 2.27 8.07 -8.79
CA LYS A 24 3.73 8.13 -8.63
C LYS A 24 4.33 6.74 -8.39
N ALA A 25 3.63 5.90 -7.64
CA ALA A 25 4.08 4.52 -7.44
C ALA A 25 3.94 3.69 -8.71
N ILE A 26 2.87 3.89 -9.49
CA ILE A 26 2.66 3.23 -10.78
C ILE A 26 3.78 3.62 -11.75
N ASP A 27 4.20 4.88 -11.76
CA ASP A 27 5.23 5.37 -12.68
C ASP A 27 6.59 4.69 -12.49
N LEU A 28 6.82 4.02 -11.37
CA LEU A 28 8.03 3.22 -11.15
C LEU A 28 8.02 1.92 -11.97
N ASP A 29 6.85 1.40 -12.32
CA ASP A 29 6.69 0.26 -13.22
C ASP A 29 5.35 0.42 -13.97
N PRO A 30 5.29 1.30 -14.97
CA PRO A 30 4.02 1.66 -15.62
C PRO A 30 3.42 0.55 -16.48
N SER A 31 4.18 -0.52 -16.73
CA SER A 31 3.69 -1.66 -17.50
C SER A 31 2.79 -2.60 -16.67
N ALA A 32 2.79 -2.46 -15.34
CA ALA A 32 2.13 -3.42 -14.45
C ALA A 32 0.62 -3.18 -14.32
N ILE A 33 0.22 -1.91 -14.15
CA ILE A 33 -1.18 -1.57 -13.87
C ILE A 33 -1.44 -0.10 -14.19
N THR A 34 -2.68 0.24 -14.55
CA THR A 34 -3.10 1.64 -14.73
C THR A 34 -3.86 2.13 -13.50
N ILE A 35 -3.94 3.46 -13.34
CA ILE A 35 -4.66 4.04 -12.21
C ILE A 35 -6.17 3.70 -12.26
N GLU A 36 -6.73 3.58 -13.45
CA GLU A 36 -8.14 3.19 -13.62
C GLU A 36 -8.36 1.75 -13.16
N GLN A 37 -7.42 0.86 -13.43
CA GLN A 37 -7.48 -0.52 -12.95
C GLN A 37 -7.36 -0.60 -11.43
N VAL A 38 -6.55 0.27 -10.84
CA VAL A 38 -6.44 0.36 -9.37
C VAL A 38 -7.76 0.81 -8.76
N GLU A 39 -8.35 1.86 -9.30
CA GLU A 39 -9.66 2.35 -8.84
C GLU A 39 -10.71 1.24 -8.93
N TYR A 40 -10.75 0.56 -10.05
CA TYR A 40 -11.69 -0.55 -10.26
C TYR A 40 -11.49 -1.67 -9.23
N GLY A 41 -10.24 -2.04 -8.98
CA GLY A 41 -9.91 -3.06 -7.98
C GLY A 41 -10.33 -2.67 -6.57
N ILE A 42 -10.15 -1.40 -6.20
CA ILE A 42 -10.59 -0.91 -4.90
C ILE A 42 -12.12 -0.98 -4.79
N ARG A 43 -12.84 -0.54 -5.81
CA ARG A 43 -14.29 -0.56 -5.81
C ARG A 43 -14.86 -1.98 -5.77
N ARG A 44 -14.15 -2.94 -6.33
CA ARG A 44 -14.54 -4.36 -6.31
C ARG A 44 -14.12 -5.08 -5.03
N GLY A 45 -13.33 -4.45 -4.17
CA GLY A 45 -12.84 -5.08 -2.95
C GLY A 45 -11.60 -5.95 -3.13
N GLU A 46 -10.94 -5.91 -4.28
CA GLU A 46 -9.68 -6.63 -4.50
C GLU A 46 -8.53 -5.99 -3.73
N TYR A 47 -8.57 -4.66 -3.61
CA TYR A 47 -7.61 -3.90 -2.82
C TYR A 47 -8.36 -3.09 -1.78
N SER A 48 -7.74 -2.95 -0.61
CA SER A 48 -8.16 -1.96 0.37
C SER A 48 -7.30 -0.71 0.20
N LEU A 49 -7.93 0.45 0.21
CA LEU A 49 -7.23 1.73 0.14
C LEU A 49 -7.14 2.32 1.53
N LEU A 50 -5.92 2.59 1.98
CA LEU A 50 -5.65 3.31 3.21
C LEU A 50 -5.02 4.65 2.85
N VAL A 51 -5.43 5.70 3.55
CA VAL A 51 -4.85 7.02 3.39
C VAL A 51 -4.50 7.60 4.75
N TRP A 52 -3.56 8.55 4.77
CA TRP A 52 -3.26 9.32 5.97
C TRP A 52 -3.11 10.78 5.61
N GLU A 53 -3.39 11.61 6.61
CA GLU A 53 -3.39 13.07 6.46
C GLU A 53 -2.35 13.66 7.39
N GLU A 54 -1.88 14.86 7.03
CA GLU A 54 -1.10 15.69 7.93
C GLU A 54 -1.87 16.98 8.16
N PRO A 55 -1.74 17.58 9.36
CA PRO A 55 -2.40 18.85 9.64
C PRO A 55 -2.10 19.89 8.57
N ASP A 56 -3.12 20.56 8.08
CA ASP A 56 -3.03 21.65 7.09
C ASP A 56 -2.53 21.25 5.70
N ALA A 57 -2.32 19.96 5.45
CA ALA A 57 -1.81 19.49 4.16
C ALA A 57 -2.76 18.53 3.43
N GLY A 58 -3.87 18.14 4.07
CA GLY A 58 -4.79 17.17 3.50
C GLY A 58 -4.17 15.77 3.43
N ILE A 59 -4.61 14.97 2.47
CA ILE A 59 -4.11 13.62 2.28
C ILE A 59 -2.70 13.66 1.70
N THR A 60 -1.74 13.15 2.46
CA THR A 60 -0.33 13.18 2.09
C THR A 60 0.22 11.81 1.73
N GLY A 61 -0.52 10.75 1.98
CA GLY A 61 -0.09 9.41 1.61
C GLY A 61 -1.27 8.47 1.36
N ALA A 62 -1.01 7.48 0.54
CA ALA A 62 -1.98 6.46 0.17
C ALA A 62 -1.28 5.13 -0.06
N VAL A 63 -1.96 4.04 0.28
CA VAL A 63 -1.45 2.69 0.09
C VAL A 63 -2.60 1.76 -0.28
N THR A 64 -2.34 0.84 -1.21
CA THR A 64 -3.27 -0.24 -1.53
C THR A 64 -2.72 -1.55 -0.97
N VAL A 65 -3.60 -2.30 -0.33
CA VAL A 65 -3.26 -3.57 0.33
C VAL A 65 -4.22 -4.64 -0.15
N SER A 66 -3.68 -5.81 -0.47
CA SER A 66 -4.48 -7.00 -0.73
C SER A 66 -4.10 -8.08 0.27
N PHE A 67 -5.00 -9.06 0.47
CA PHE A 67 -4.74 -10.16 1.38
C PHE A 67 -4.66 -11.46 0.59
N GLN A 68 -3.69 -12.30 0.96
CA GLN A 68 -3.51 -13.63 0.38
C GLN A 68 -3.60 -14.65 1.50
N ASP A 69 -4.51 -15.60 1.36
CA ASP A 69 -4.72 -16.65 2.35
C ASP A 69 -3.97 -17.91 1.95
N TYR A 70 -3.12 -18.36 2.86
CA TYR A 70 -2.40 -19.61 2.78
C TYR A 70 -2.93 -20.55 3.87
N PRO A 71 -2.70 -21.86 3.76
CA PRO A 71 -3.20 -22.79 4.78
C PRO A 71 -2.78 -22.46 6.20
N MET A 72 -1.56 -21.93 6.39
CA MET A 72 -0.99 -21.67 7.71
C MET A 72 -1.04 -20.22 8.15
N HIS A 73 -1.32 -19.28 7.24
CA HIS A 73 -1.27 -17.86 7.58
C HIS A 73 -1.94 -17.01 6.51
N ARG A 74 -2.22 -15.76 6.88
CA ARG A 74 -2.71 -14.74 5.96
C ARG A 74 -1.65 -13.65 5.79
N VAL A 75 -1.37 -13.27 4.55
CA VAL A 75 -0.36 -12.26 4.23
C VAL A 75 -1.06 -10.99 3.72
N ALA A 76 -0.72 -9.85 4.31
CA ALA A 76 -1.07 -8.55 3.77
C ALA A 76 0.03 -8.13 2.78
N HIS A 77 -0.35 -7.94 1.53
CA HIS A 77 0.57 -7.52 0.47
C HIS A 77 0.34 -6.05 0.16
N VAL A 78 1.36 -5.24 0.37
CA VAL A 78 1.34 -3.82 0.00
C VAL A 78 1.61 -3.73 -1.49
N HIS A 79 0.61 -3.32 -2.24
CA HIS A 79 0.68 -3.27 -3.71
C HIS A 79 1.28 -1.96 -4.20
N LEU A 80 0.68 -0.82 -3.83
CA LEU A 80 1.16 0.51 -4.19
C LEU A 80 1.27 1.34 -2.93
N LEU A 81 2.32 2.13 -2.85
CA LEU A 81 2.58 2.99 -1.72
C LEU A 81 3.12 4.32 -2.25
N GLY A 82 2.40 5.40 -2.02
CA GLY A 82 2.78 6.71 -2.52
C GLY A 82 2.55 7.81 -1.50
N GLY A 83 3.30 8.89 -1.66
CA GLY A 83 3.14 10.09 -0.86
C GLY A 83 4.30 10.36 0.09
N LYS A 84 4.12 11.39 0.91
CA LYS A 84 5.10 11.82 1.90
C LYS A 84 4.82 11.15 3.24
N GLY A 85 5.87 10.94 4.02
CA GLY A 85 5.73 10.40 5.37
C GLY A 85 5.50 8.90 5.43
N VAL A 86 5.62 8.18 4.31
CA VAL A 86 5.47 6.73 4.26
C VAL A 86 6.47 6.00 5.17
N VAL A 87 7.62 6.64 5.41
CA VAL A 87 8.68 6.08 6.25
C VAL A 87 8.55 6.49 7.71
N LYS A 88 7.55 7.28 8.07
CA LYS A 88 7.34 7.66 9.46
C LYS A 88 6.91 6.43 10.26
N LYS A 89 7.59 6.21 11.37
CA LYS A 89 7.39 5.03 12.20
C LYS A 89 5.92 4.85 12.62
N HIS A 90 5.26 5.93 13.01
CA HIS A 90 3.88 5.84 13.49
C HIS A 90 2.89 5.44 12.38
N VAL A 91 3.11 5.91 11.14
CA VAL A 91 2.27 5.52 9.99
C VAL A 91 2.46 4.03 9.70
N PHE A 92 3.70 3.58 9.70
CA PHE A 92 4.03 2.17 9.48
C PHE A 92 3.38 1.27 10.55
N GLU A 93 3.49 1.66 11.82
CA GLU A 93 2.90 0.89 12.92
C GLU A 93 1.38 0.84 12.85
N GLU A 94 0.72 1.95 12.49
CA GLU A 94 -0.72 1.98 12.33
C GLU A 94 -1.18 1.10 11.16
N ALA A 95 -0.45 1.13 10.05
CA ALA A 95 -0.73 0.26 8.92
C ALA A 95 -0.63 -1.22 9.30
N MET A 96 0.42 -1.59 10.04
CA MET A 96 0.58 -2.97 10.51
C MET A 96 -0.53 -3.36 11.47
N GLN A 97 -0.95 -2.46 12.35
CA GLN A 97 -2.05 -2.73 13.28
C GLN A 97 -3.36 -2.96 12.52
N TRP A 98 -3.63 -2.15 11.50
CA TRP A 98 -4.79 -2.36 10.64
C TRP A 98 -4.76 -3.74 9.98
N MET A 99 -3.58 -4.14 9.47
CA MET A 99 -3.42 -5.46 8.85
C MET A 99 -3.69 -6.60 9.84
N ARG A 100 -3.18 -6.47 11.09
CA ARG A 100 -3.44 -7.46 12.14
C ARG A 100 -4.92 -7.56 12.46
N MET A 101 -5.61 -6.43 12.52
CA MET A 101 -7.05 -6.39 12.78
C MET A 101 -7.85 -7.10 11.68
N HIS A 102 -7.28 -7.22 10.49
CA HIS A 102 -7.87 -7.95 9.37
C HIS A 102 -7.35 -9.40 9.25
N GLY A 103 -6.71 -9.89 10.29
CA GLY A 103 -6.28 -11.29 10.38
C GLY A 103 -4.93 -11.61 9.79
N ALA A 104 -4.18 -10.62 9.29
CA ALA A 104 -2.86 -10.88 8.73
C ALA A 104 -1.85 -11.20 9.84
N THR A 105 -1.00 -12.17 9.57
CA THR A 105 0.12 -12.51 10.44
C THR A 105 1.46 -12.14 9.84
N LYS A 106 1.46 -11.78 8.55
CA LYS A 106 2.65 -11.29 7.85
C LYS A 106 2.25 -10.14 6.93
N ALA A 107 3.16 -9.19 6.75
CA ALA A 107 3.04 -8.12 5.78
C ALA A 107 4.24 -8.16 4.85
N GLN A 108 4.01 -7.88 3.57
CA GLN A 108 5.09 -7.87 2.59
C GLN A 108 4.86 -6.81 1.54
N CYS A 109 5.94 -6.41 0.88
CA CYS A 109 5.87 -5.58 -0.33
C CYS A 109 6.98 -6.01 -1.27
N TRP A 110 6.81 -5.70 -2.55
CA TRP A 110 7.89 -5.80 -3.53
C TRP A 110 8.47 -4.42 -3.70
N CYS A 111 9.78 -4.30 -3.58
CA CYS A 111 10.44 -3.01 -3.70
C CYS A 111 11.71 -3.15 -4.53
N GLN A 112 12.17 -2.02 -5.06
CA GLN A 112 13.45 -1.96 -5.76
C GLN A 112 14.60 -2.07 -4.75
N ASP A 113 15.75 -2.56 -5.22
CA ASP A 113 16.91 -2.81 -4.35
C ASP A 113 17.34 -1.59 -3.54
N ASN A 114 17.22 -0.40 -4.11
CA ASN A 114 17.62 0.83 -3.43
C ASN A 114 16.73 1.19 -2.23
N LEU A 115 15.55 0.59 -2.12
CA LEU A 115 14.64 0.80 -1.00
C LEU A 115 14.79 -0.24 0.11
N VAL A 116 15.50 -1.33 -0.15
CA VAL A 116 15.69 -2.41 0.82
C VAL A 116 16.27 -1.92 2.15
N PRO A 117 17.35 -1.09 2.17
CA PRO A 117 17.87 -0.62 3.45
C PRO A 117 16.86 0.17 4.29
N MET A 118 15.99 0.93 3.65
CA MET A 118 14.93 1.69 4.34
C MET A 118 13.96 0.74 5.04
N TYR A 119 13.50 -0.29 4.33
CA TYR A 119 12.57 -1.26 4.90
C TYR A 119 13.21 -2.10 5.99
N GLU A 120 14.49 -2.44 5.83
CA GLU A 120 15.23 -3.18 6.86
C GLU A 120 15.34 -2.39 8.16
N LYS A 121 15.53 -1.09 8.08
CA LYS A 121 15.53 -0.22 9.27
C LYS A 121 14.19 -0.22 9.99
N MET A 122 13.13 -0.49 9.27
CA MET A 122 11.78 -0.56 9.84
C MET A 122 11.45 -1.95 10.40
N GLY A 123 12.39 -2.88 10.33
CA GLY A 123 12.23 -4.24 10.88
C GLY A 123 11.83 -5.29 9.86
N MET A 124 11.80 -4.94 8.57
CA MET A 124 11.48 -5.90 7.51
C MET A 124 12.72 -6.70 7.11
N THR A 125 12.49 -7.90 6.60
CA THR A 125 13.53 -8.82 6.14
C THR A 125 13.38 -9.07 4.64
N ASN A 126 14.49 -9.01 3.92
CA ASN A 126 14.52 -9.37 2.50
C ASN A 126 14.47 -10.89 2.38
N THR A 127 13.31 -11.45 2.02
CA THR A 127 13.08 -12.90 2.00
C THR A 127 13.16 -13.51 0.60
N HIS A 128 12.78 -12.75 -0.43
CA HIS A 128 12.64 -13.28 -1.80
C HIS A 128 13.13 -12.26 -2.82
N LYS A 129 13.43 -12.76 -4.01
CA LYS A 129 13.70 -11.92 -5.18
C LYS A 129 12.73 -12.29 -6.28
N VAL A 130 12.26 -11.29 -7.02
CA VAL A 130 11.39 -11.52 -8.17
C VAL A 130 12.29 -11.76 -9.39
N MET A 131 12.08 -12.89 -10.04
CA MET A 131 12.75 -13.22 -11.30
C MET A 131 11.72 -13.11 -12.41
N ARG A 132 12.06 -12.41 -13.49
CA ARG A 132 11.11 -12.12 -14.57
C ARG A 132 11.75 -12.38 -15.92
N ILE A 133 10.94 -12.89 -16.86
CA ILE A 133 11.32 -13.03 -18.25
C ILE A 133 10.16 -12.56 -19.11
N GLU A 134 10.47 -11.80 -20.16
CA GLU A 134 9.46 -11.42 -21.13
C GLU A 134 9.17 -12.60 -22.06
N LEU A 135 7.88 -12.80 -22.39
CA LEU A 135 7.43 -13.90 -23.24
C LEU A 135 7.00 -13.41 -24.62
#